data_e21fdaf0288e0cd36de75ad66421cd9c
#
_entry.id   e21fdaf0288e0cd36de75ad66421cd9c
#
_cell.length_a   1.000
_cell.length_b   1.000
_cell.length_c   1.000
_cell.angle_alpha   90.00
_cell.angle_beta   90.00
_cell.angle_gamma   90.00
#
_symmetry.space_group_name_H-M   'P 1'
#
loop_
_entity.id
_entity.type
_entity.pdbx_description
1 polymer ?
#
loop_
_entity_poly.entity_id
_entity_poly.type
_entity_poly.pdbx_seq_one_letter_code
_entity_poly.pdbx_strand_id
1 'polypeptide(L)'
;HRERTGEATTVDVSLLGTGLWSMGATLALSLQLGMGWAPPPPGRSTGNPLVTNYVTSDGRFLSFSCLQAAKYWPDMCKVVDRPELATDERFADAAAIRENAEAGTEILRAIFAERTLAEWRERLADFSGQWTVAQDTLEAADDPQTVANGYVQELHTADGIPFRLAAAPVQYGGVPAVPSRAPEFNEHGDAILSDLGLDWDTIVDLKVRGVVA
;
A
#
# COMPACT_ATOMS: atom_id res chain seq x y z
N HIS A 1 -14.14 -23.78 -8.18
CA HIS A 1 -15.31 -23.34 -8.96
C HIS A 1 -15.41 -24.15 -10.26
N ARG A 2 -14.43 -24.07 -11.12
CA ARG A 2 -14.41 -24.73 -12.44
C ARG A 2 -14.72 -26.24 -12.39
N GLU A 3 -14.18 -26.98 -11.44
CA GLU A 3 -14.42 -28.44 -11.32
C GLU A 3 -15.87 -28.77 -10.96
N ARG A 4 -16.58 -27.88 -10.26
CA ARG A 4 -17.98 -28.10 -9.84
C ARG A 4 -19.00 -27.54 -10.82
N THR A 5 -18.66 -26.49 -11.57
CA THR A 5 -19.61 -25.76 -12.42
C THR A 5 -19.30 -25.89 -13.91
N GLY A 6 -18.06 -26.27 -14.27
CA GLY A 6 -17.57 -26.22 -15.63
C GLY A 6 -17.15 -24.83 -16.10
N GLU A 7 -17.44 -23.78 -15.33
CA GLU A 7 -17.16 -22.39 -15.67
C GLU A 7 -15.80 -21.94 -15.11
N ALA A 8 -14.99 -21.34 -15.98
CA ALA A 8 -13.73 -20.70 -15.58
C ALA A 8 -13.98 -19.24 -15.23
N THR A 9 -13.26 -18.71 -14.23
CA THR A 9 -13.23 -17.29 -13.91
C THR A 9 -11.80 -16.79 -13.89
N THR A 10 -11.61 -15.51 -14.21
CA THR A 10 -10.33 -14.82 -14.01
C THR A 10 -10.21 -14.41 -12.55
N VAL A 11 -9.03 -14.62 -11.98
CA VAL A 11 -8.69 -14.20 -10.62
C VAL A 11 -7.61 -13.12 -10.71
N ASP A 12 -7.95 -11.92 -10.30
CA ASP A 12 -7.05 -10.77 -10.30
C ASP A 12 -6.59 -10.44 -8.88
N VAL A 13 -5.30 -10.25 -8.70
CA VAL A 13 -4.69 -9.85 -7.43
C VAL A 13 -3.63 -8.80 -7.72
N SER A 14 -3.81 -7.59 -7.20
CA SER A 14 -2.83 -6.51 -7.37
C SER A 14 -1.91 -6.38 -6.15
N LEU A 15 -0.67 -5.91 -6.38
CA LEU A 15 0.26 -5.58 -5.30
C LEU A 15 -0.28 -4.45 -4.41
N LEU A 16 -0.91 -3.44 -5.03
CA LEU A 16 -1.52 -2.32 -4.28
C LEU A 16 -2.66 -2.80 -3.38
N GLY A 17 -3.62 -3.57 -3.92
CA GLY A 17 -4.74 -4.10 -3.14
C GLY A 17 -4.27 -5.03 -2.02
N THR A 18 -3.27 -5.89 -2.29
CA THR A 18 -2.67 -6.75 -1.28
C THR A 18 -1.95 -5.94 -0.19
N GLY A 19 -1.23 -4.88 -0.56
CA GLY A 19 -0.59 -3.97 0.38
C GLY A 19 -1.59 -3.29 1.31
N LEU A 20 -2.67 -2.73 0.76
CA LEU A 20 -3.75 -2.10 1.53
C LEU A 20 -4.44 -3.11 2.46
N TRP A 21 -4.71 -4.32 1.99
CA TRP A 21 -5.26 -5.40 2.79
C TRP A 21 -4.33 -5.80 3.95
N SER A 22 -3.04 -5.96 3.67
CA SER A 22 -2.04 -6.32 4.69
C SER A 22 -1.89 -5.27 5.78
N MET A 23 -2.12 -4.00 5.43
CA MET A 23 -2.12 -2.87 6.36
C MET A 23 -3.54 -2.53 6.87
N GLY A 24 -4.52 -3.39 6.67
CA GLY A 24 -5.95 -3.09 6.86
C GLY A 24 -6.30 -2.49 8.21
N ALA A 25 -5.72 -2.98 9.31
CA ALA A 25 -5.95 -2.42 10.64
C ALA A 25 -5.40 -1.00 10.78
N THR A 26 -4.16 -0.75 10.30
CA THR A 26 -3.54 0.59 10.31
C THR A 26 -4.29 1.54 9.39
N LEU A 27 -4.69 1.07 8.21
CA LEU A 27 -5.48 1.84 7.27
C LEU A 27 -6.84 2.24 7.85
N ALA A 28 -7.56 1.28 8.45
CA ALA A 28 -8.85 1.54 9.09
C ALA A 28 -8.74 2.59 10.21
N LEU A 29 -7.71 2.48 11.05
CA LEU A 29 -7.45 3.46 12.11
C LEU A 29 -7.12 4.85 11.54
N SER A 30 -6.28 4.90 10.50
CA SER A 30 -5.93 6.16 9.82
C SER A 30 -7.15 6.84 9.21
N LEU A 31 -8.01 6.07 8.54
CA LEU A 31 -9.25 6.58 7.94
C LEU A 31 -10.23 7.11 9.01
N GLN A 32 -10.32 6.43 10.14
CA GLN A 32 -11.23 6.81 11.23
C GLN A 32 -10.75 8.04 12.00
N LEU A 33 -9.44 8.19 12.18
CA LEU A 33 -8.84 9.32 12.91
C LEU A 33 -8.47 10.50 12.00
N GLY A 34 -8.48 10.32 10.67
CA GLY A 34 -7.99 11.33 9.73
C GLY A 34 -6.47 11.56 9.83
N MET A 35 -5.70 10.55 10.25
CA MET A 35 -4.25 10.63 10.48
C MET A 35 -3.51 9.62 9.60
N GLY A 36 -2.71 10.13 8.64
CA GLY A 36 -1.83 9.29 7.84
C GLY A 36 -0.62 8.78 8.64
N TRP A 37 -0.14 7.60 8.28
CA TRP A 37 1.07 7.00 8.81
C TRP A 37 1.98 6.53 7.68
N ALA A 38 3.27 6.80 7.80
CA ALA A 38 4.30 6.29 6.90
C ALA A 38 5.48 5.73 7.72
N PRO A 39 6.11 4.63 7.29
CA PRO A 39 7.28 4.10 7.98
C PRO A 39 8.47 5.05 7.82
N PRO A 40 9.38 5.12 8.80
CA PRO A 40 10.62 5.87 8.69
C PRO A 40 11.52 5.26 7.58
N PRO A 41 12.38 6.08 6.94
CA PRO A 41 13.27 5.59 5.90
C PRO A 41 14.30 4.59 6.46
N PRO A 42 14.75 3.60 5.67
CA PRO A 42 15.82 2.72 6.07
C PRO A 42 17.14 3.47 6.20
N GLY A 43 17.90 3.20 7.27
CA GLY A 43 19.12 3.91 7.64
C GLY A 43 20.40 3.45 6.95
N ARG A 44 20.38 2.48 6.00
CA ARG A 44 21.58 1.91 5.38
C ARG A 44 21.50 1.87 3.86
N SER A 45 22.67 2.07 3.20
CA SER A 45 22.82 1.84 1.76
C SER A 45 22.60 0.34 1.43
N THR A 46 21.89 0.08 0.34
CA THR A 46 21.63 -1.27 -0.20
C THR A 46 22.75 -1.78 -1.11
N GLY A 47 23.86 -1.05 -1.26
CA GLY A 47 24.89 -1.32 -2.27
C GLY A 47 24.55 -0.78 -3.67
N ASN A 48 23.44 -0.05 -3.78
CA ASN A 48 23.01 0.63 -5.01
C ASN A 48 22.24 1.91 -4.63
N PRO A 49 22.77 3.12 -4.95
CA PRO A 49 22.11 4.39 -4.62
C PRO A 49 20.76 4.57 -5.30
N LEU A 50 20.43 3.79 -6.33
CA LEU A 50 19.12 3.80 -6.99
C LEU A 50 18.18 2.67 -6.53
N VAL A 51 18.49 2.03 -5.38
CA VAL A 51 17.60 1.07 -4.68
C VAL A 51 17.54 1.45 -3.21
N THR A 52 16.84 2.54 -2.90
CA THR A 52 16.68 3.05 -1.54
C THR A 52 15.60 4.14 -1.50
N ASN A 53 15.33 4.68 -0.32
CA ASN A 53 14.42 5.79 -0.11
C ASN A 53 15.19 7.06 0.20
N TYR A 54 14.70 8.19 -0.33
CA TYR A 54 15.23 9.52 -0.07
C TYR A 54 14.15 10.41 0.53
N VAL A 55 14.55 11.30 1.44
CA VAL A 55 13.67 12.27 2.10
C VAL A 55 13.79 13.60 1.36
N THR A 56 12.65 14.18 1.05
CA THR A 56 12.54 15.51 0.44
C THR A 56 12.59 16.62 1.50
N SER A 57 12.71 17.88 1.09
CA SER A 57 12.77 19.03 2.02
C SER A 57 11.54 19.19 2.89
N ASP A 58 10.38 18.72 2.42
CA ASP A 58 9.10 18.70 3.12
C ASP A 58 8.83 17.40 3.89
N GLY A 59 9.87 16.57 4.10
CA GLY A 59 9.79 15.34 4.90
C GLY A 59 9.07 14.16 4.23
N ARG A 60 8.83 14.24 2.93
CA ARG A 60 8.19 13.16 2.15
C ARG A 60 9.25 12.19 1.62
N PHE A 61 8.81 11.00 1.20
CA PHE A 61 9.71 9.95 0.76
C PHE A 61 9.54 9.63 -0.71
N LEU A 62 10.69 9.57 -1.41
CA LEU A 62 10.83 9.01 -2.75
C LEU A 62 11.50 7.64 -2.64
N SER A 63 10.93 6.63 -3.25
CA SER A 63 11.47 5.26 -3.31
C SER A 63 11.93 4.95 -4.72
N PHE A 64 13.15 4.43 -4.83
CA PHE A 64 13.75 4.00 -6.10
C PHE A 64 14.02 2.50 -6.07
N SER A 65 13.81 1.82 -7.21
CA SER A 65 14.03 0.38 -7.38
C SER A 65 14.72 0.06 -8.70
N CYS A 66 15.70 0.88 -9.09
CA CYS A 66 16.46 0.73 -10.33
C CYS A 66 17.59 -0.29 -10.16
N LEU A 67 17.32 -1.58 -10.32
CA LEU A 67 18.28 -2.66 -10.09
C LEU A 67 19.55 -2.55 -10.98
N GLN A 68 19.43 -1.96 -12.16
CA GLN A 68 20.53 -1.75 -13.10
C GLN A 68 21.09 -0.32 -12.94
N ALA A 69 21.79 -0.06 -11.84
CA ALA A 69 22.26 1.29 -11.50
C ALA A 69 22.97 1.99 -12.66
N ALA A 70 23.95 1.34 -13.30
CA ALA A 70 24.73 1.93 -14.39
C ALA A 70 23.88 2.35 -15.60
N LYS A 71 22.75 1.70 -15.85
CA LYS A 71 21.83 2.07 -16.91
C LYS A 71 21.11 3.38 -16.62
N TYR A 72 20.70 3.57 -15.37
CA TYR A 72 19.85 4.70 -14.96
C TYR A 72 20.63 5.86 -14.33
N TRP A 73 21.90 5.65 -13.96
CA TRP A 73 22.72 6.66 -13.31
C TRP A 73 22.90 7.94 -14.15
N PRO A 74 23.22 7.87 -15.46
CA PRO A 74 23.35 9.08 -16.27
C PRO A 74 22.06 9.89 -16.38
N ASP A 75 20.92 9.21 -16.39
CA ASP A 75 19.58 9.84 -16.44
C ASP A 75 19.24 10.48 -15.08
N MET A 76 19.55 9.80 -13.98
CA MET A 76 19.43 10.36 -12.63
C MET A 76 20.27 11.64 -12.48
N CYS A 77 21.51 11.64 -12.96
CA CYS A 77 22.39 12.82 -12.89
C CYS A 77 21.80 14.04 -13.61
N LYS A 78 21.07 13.83 -14.71
CA LYS A 78 20.32 14.91 -15.41
C LYS A 78 19.14 15.40 -14.58
N VAL A 79 18.33 14.47 -14.05
CA VAL A 79 17.13 14.79 -13.25
C VAL A 79 17.50 15.60 -12.01
N VAL A 80 18.58 15.22 -11.34
CA VAL A 80 19.05 15.93 -10.13
C VAL A 80 19.88 17.17 -10.43
N ASP A 81 20.10 17.51 -11.71
CA ASP A 81 20.85 18.68 -12.15
C ASP A 81 22.34 18.66 -11.71
N ARG A 82 22.94 17.47 -11.80
CA ARG A 82 24.34 17.19 -11.48
C ARG A 82 25.00 16.36 -12.58
N PRO A 83 25.12 16.92 -13.80
CA PRO A 83 25.65 16.17 -14.95
C PRO A 83 27.11 15.71 -14.75
N GLU A 84 27.89 16.39 -13.90
CA GLU A 84 29.27 16.01 -13.56
C GLU A 84 29.34 14.63 -12.90
N LEU A 85 28.31 14.19 -12.17
CA LEU A 85 28.27 12.87 -11.55
C LEU A 85 28.20 11.74 -12.59
N ALA A 86 27.75 12.02 -13.80
CA ALA A 86 27.69 11.02 -14.88
C ALA A 86 29.10 10.71 -15.44
N THR A 87 30.07 11.58 -15.24
CA THR A 87 31.46 11.42 -15.69
C THR A 87 32.45 11.19 -14.54
N ASP A 88 31.96 11.09 -13.31
CA ASP A 88 32.75 10.79 -12.13
C ASP A 88 33.17 9.30 -12.16
N GLU A 89 34.47 9.06 -12.05
CA GLU A 89 35.07 7.71 -12.11
C GLU A 89 34.48 6.76 -11.05
N ARG A 90 34.01 7.30 -9.92
CA ARG A 90 33.33 6.51 -8.85
C ARG A 90 32.02 5.88 -9.31
N PHE A 91 31.44 6.38 -10.40
CA PHE A 91 30.13 5.95 -10.89
C PHE A 91 30.15 5.54 -12.38
N ALA A 92 31.33 5.29 -12.92
CA ALA A 92 31.55 5.04 -14.35
C ALA A 92 30.88 3.74 -14.86
N ASP A 93 30.75 2.74 -14.00
CA ASP A 93 30.13 1.45 -14.34
C ASP A 93 29.46 0.81 -13.11
N ALA A 94 28.85 -0.38 -13.32
CA ALA A 94 28.13 -1.08 -12.27
C ALA A 94 29.01 -1.53 -11.09
N ALA A 95 30.29 -1.82 -11.33
CA ALA A 95 31.22 -2.23 -10.28
C ALA A 95 31.65 -1.02 -9.45
N ALA A 96 32.03 0.08 -10.11
CA ALA A 96 32.37 1.34 -9.48
C ALA A 96 31.21 1.92 -8.64
N ILE A 97 29.97 1.90 -9.18
CA ILE A 97 28.76 2.32 -8.43
C ILE A 97 28.57 1.45 -7.18
N ARG A 98 28.74 0.13 -7.26
CA ARG A 98 28.58 -0.76 -6.11
C ARG A 98 29.65 -0.49 -5.04
N GLU A 99 30.90 -0.31 -5.43
CA GLU A 99 31.99 0.00 -4.52
C GLU A 99 31.78 1.34 -3.81
N ASN A 100 31.27 2.34 -4.54
CA ASN A 100 31.03 3.69 -4.05
C ASN A 100 29.55 3.97 -3.70
N ALA A 101 28.75 2.92 -3.48
CA ALA A 101 27.30 3.04 -3.30
C ALA A 101 26.91 3.94 -2.12
N GLU A 102 27.69 3.91 -1.03
CA GLU A 102 27.42 4.76 0.13
C GLU A 102 27.67 6.24 -0.20
N ALA A 103 28.77 6.55 -0.87
CA ALA A 103 29.06 7.91 -1.33
C ALA A 103 27.98 8.42 -2.29
N GLY A 104 27.56 7.61 -3.26
CA GLY A 104 26.46 7.93 -4.16
C GLY A 104 25.12 8.15 -3.43
N THR A 105 24.85 7.34 -2.42
CA THR A 105 23.63 7.48 -1.59
C THR A 105 23.66 8.77 -0.77
N GLU A 106 24.78 9.13 -0.17
CA GLU A 106 24.92 10.38 0.58
C GLU A 106 24.78 11.61 -0.32
N ILE A 107 25.38 11.58 -1.51
CA ILE A 107 25.26 12.67 -2.49
C ILE A 107 23.77 12.84 -2.88
N LEU A 108 23.09 11.76 -3.26
CA LEU A 108 21.69 11.85 -3.63
C LEU A 108 20.79 12.24 -2.44
N ARG A 109 21.12 11.80 -1.23
CA ARG A 109 20.37 12.20 -0.01
C ARG A 109 20.43 13.71 0.21
N ALA A 110 21.60 14.31 0.07
CA ALA A 110 21.77 15.75 0.19
C ALA A 110 20.97 16.49 -0.89
N ILE A 111 21.02 16.01 -2.13
CA ILE A 111 20.32 16.63 -3.26
C ILE A 111 18.78 16.51 -3.10
N PHE A 112 18.25 15.32 -2.76
CA PHE A 112 16.81 15.14 -2.60
C PHE A 112 16.23 15.96 -1.44
N ALA A 113 17.03 16.28 -0.43
CA ALA A 113 16.63 17.15 0.66
C ALA A 113 16.55 18.67 0.27
N GLU A 114 16.98 19.06 -0.93
CA GLU A 114 16.97 20.46 -1.37
C GLU A 114 15.58 20.93 -1.85
N ARG A 115 14.67 20.02 -2.26
CA ARG A 115 13.39 20.34 -2.89
C ARG A 115 12.24 19.56 -2.28
N THR A 116 11.05 20.10 -2.46
CA THR A 116 9.78 19.45 -2.06
C THR A 116 9.46 18.25 -2.94
N LEU A 117 8.56 17.38 -2.45
CA LEU A 117 8.04 16.26 -3.23
C LEU A 117 7.37 16.71 -4.54
N ALA A 118 6.64 17.83 -4.52
CA ALA A 118 5.96 18.35 -5.70
C ALA A 118 6.98 18.71 -6.81
N GLU A 119 8.04 19.43 -6.45
CA GLU A 119 9.12 19.79 -7.38
C GLU A 119 9.86 18.56 -7.92
N TRP A 120 10.09 17.55 -7.06
CA TRP A 120 10.71 16.29 -7.50
C TRP A 120 9.81 15.48 -8.43
N ARG A 121 8.49 15.46 -8.22
CA ARG A 121 7.54 14.79 -9.13
C ARG A 121 7.61 15.38 -10.55
N GLU A 122 7.71 16.69 -10.68
CA GLU A 122 7.86 17.35 -11.98
C GLU A 122 9.18 16.95 -12.65
N ARG A 123 10.30 16.99 -11.91
CA ARG A 123 11.61 16.62 -12.44
C ARG A 123 11.77 15.15 -12.79
N LEU A 124 11.15 14.27 -12.01
CA LEU A 124 11.19 12.83 -12.21
C LEU A 124 10.17 12.33 -13.25
N ALA A 125 9.31 13.20 -13.80
CA ALA A 125 8.28 12.80 -14.76
C ALA A 125 8.86 12.08 -15.99
N ASP A 126 10.02 12.53 -16.47
CA ASP A 126 10.72 11.96 -17.63
C ASP A 126 11.84 10.99 -17.24
N PHE A 127 12.01 10.68 -15.95
CA PHE A 127 13.02 9.72 -15.51
C PHE A 127 12.67 8.31 -15.96
N SER A 128 13.58 7.66 -16.66
CA SER A 128 13.37 6.35 -17.26
C SER A 128 13.43 5.17 -16.27
N GLY A 129 13.88 5.41 -15.05
CA GLY A 129 14.01 4.40 -13.99
C GLY A 129 12.74 4.17 -13.19
N GLN A 130 12.73 3.14 -12.35
CA GLN A 130 11.61 2.80 -11.49
C GLN A 130 11.67 3.62 -10.19
N TRP A 131 10.65 4.41 -9.99
CA TRP A 131 10.48 5.20 -8.77
C TRP A 131 9.01 5.36 -8.39
N THR A 132 8.76 5.64 -7.14
CA THR A 132 7.43 5.98 -6.63
C THR A 132 7.54 6.90 -5.42
N VAL A 133 6.43 7.47 -5.02
CA VAL A 133 6.27 8.18 -3.75
C VAL A 133 5.83 7.18 -2.68
N ALA A 134 6.40 7.23 -1.49
CA ALA A 134 5.80 6.56 -0.36
C ALA A 134 4.60 7.40 0.11
N GLN A 135 3.42 6.93 -0.22
CA GLN A 135 2.16 7.51 0.23
C GLN A 135 1.91 7.15 1.69
N ASP A 136 1.28 8.04 2.44
CA ASP A 136 0.69 7.66 3.71
C ASP A 136 -0.62 6.87 3.51
N THR A 137 -1.19 6.38 4.60
CA THR A 137 -2.38 5.52 4.54
C THR A 137 -3.62 6.25 4.03
N LEU A 138 -3.76 7.55 4.26
CA LEU A 138 -4.88 8.34 3.74
C LEU A 138 -4.70 8.59 2.24
N GLU A 139 -3.52 9.01 1.83
CA GLU A 139 -3.18 9.20 0.42
C GLU A 139 -3.35 7.92 -0.40
N ALA A 140 -2.90 6.77 0.15
CA ALA A 140 -3.06 5.48 -0.50
C ALA A 140 -4.53 5.05 -0.63
N ALA A 141 -5.39 5.43 0.34
CA ALA A 141 -6.82 5.15 0.28
C ALA A 141 -7.53 5.99 -0.79
N ASP A 142 -7.05 7.22 -1.04
CA ASP A 142 -7.62 8.16 -2.01
C ASP A 142 -6.86 8.18 -3.35
N ASP A 143 -5.84 7.33 -3.51
CA ASP A 143 -5.11 7.18 -4.76
C ASP A 143 -6.06 6.81 -5.90
N PRO A 144 -5.94 7.44 -7.10
CA PRO A 144 -6.82 7.17 -8.23
C PRO A 144 -6.90 5.68 -8.62
N GLN A 145 -5.81 4.91 -8.47
CA GLN A 145 -5.81 3.47 -8.73
C GLN A 145 -6.55 2.69 -7.63
N THR A 146 -6.43 3.11 -6.38
CA THR A 146 -7.20 2.53 -5.26
C THR A 146 -8.69 2.73 -5.46
N VAL A 147 -9.10 3.95 -5.82
CA VAL A 147 -10.50 4.30 -6.07
C VAL A 147 -11.05 3.58 -7.30
N ALA A 148 -10.33 3.62 -8.43
CA ALA A 148 -10.76 3.00 -9.68
C ALA A 148 -10.94 1.48 -9.58
N ASN A 149 -10.13 0.82 -8.74
CA ASN A 149 -10.19 -0.63 -8.54
C ASN A 149 -11.03 -1.05 -7.32
N GLY A 150 -11.61 -0.12 -6.57
CA GLY A 150 -12.45 -0.42 -5.41
C GLY A 150 -11.71 -1.13 -4.27
N TYR A 151 -10.43 -0.84 -4.06
CA TYR A 151 -9.62 -1.47 -3.00
C TYR A 151 -9.95 -0.94 -1.61
N VAL A 152 -10.61 0.20 -1.51
CA VAL A 152 -11.20 0.73 -0.28
C VAL A 152 -12.69 0.97 -0.54
N GLN A 153 -13.52 0.43 0.33
CA GLN A 153 -14.98 0.47 0.22
C GLN A 153 -15.59 1.22 1.39
N GLU A 154 -16.68 1.93 1.14
CA GLU A 154 -17.50 2.54 2.17
C GLU A 154 -18.54 1.54 2.68
N LEU A 155 -18.68 1.48 3.99
CA LEU A 155 -19.66 0.69 4.72
C LEU A 155 -20.37 1.59 5.74
N HIS A 156 -21.42 1.03 6.35
CA HIS A 156 -22.15 1.71 7.42
C HIS A 156 -22.22 0.78 8.63
N THR A 157 -22.12 1.36 9.83
CA THR A 157 -22.44 0.68 11.09
C THR A 157 -23.93 0.33 11.13
N ALA A 158 -24.35 -0.45 12.14
CA ALA A 158 -25.78 -0.73 12.36
C ALA A 158 -26.61 0.57 12.52
N ASP A 159 -26.02 1.61 13.11
CA ASP A 159 -26.66 2.93 13.31
C ASP A 159 -26.54 3.86 12.07
N GLY A 160 -26.00 3.35 10.95
CA GLY A 160 -25.91 4.10 9.71
C GLY A 160 -24.71 5.07 9.62
N ILE A 161 -23.73 4.99 10.52
CA ILE A 161 -22.54 5.83 10.47
C ILE A 161 -21.60 5.30 9.39
N PRO A 162 -21.19 6.14 8.39
CA PRO A 162 -20.28 5.71 7.34
C PRO A 162 -18.86 5.50 7.86
N PHE A 163 -18.18 4.48 7.34
CA PHE A 163 -16.76 4.22 7.56
C PHE A 163 -16.16 3.52 6.34
N ARG A 164 -14.83 3.53 6.22
CA ARG A 164 -14.14 2.95 5.07
C ARG A 164 -13.18 1.85 5.52
N LEU A 165 -13.16 0.75 4.76
CA LEU A 165 -12.26 -0.39 4.98
C LEU A 165 -11.60 -0.83 3.67
N ALA A 166 -10.41 -1.46 3.79
CA ALA A 166 -9.81 -2.18 2.69
C ALA A 166 -10.67 -3.39 2.32
N ALA A 167 -10.99 -3.51 1.04
CA ALA A 167 -11.65 -4.71 0.48
C ALA A 167 -10.66 -5.86 0.38
N ALA A 168 -11.16 -7.10 0.27
CA ALA A 168 -10.31 -8.25 -0.01
C ALA A 168 -9.53 -8.03 -1.33
N PRO A 169 -8.21 -8.36 -1.37
CA PRO A 169 -7.37 -8.01 -2.52
C PRO A 169 -7.62 -8.85 -3.76
N VAL A 170 -8.36 -9.95 -3.63
CA VAL A 170 -8.67 -10.86 -4.72
C VAL A 170 -9.97 -10.45 -5.40
N GLN A 171 -9.91 -10.24 -6.71
CA GLN A 171 -11.06 -9.93 -7.55
C GLN A 171 -11.34 -11.08 -8.50
N TYR A 172 -12.61 -11.40 -8.69
CA TYR A 172 -13.06 -12.42 -9.62
C TYR A 172 -13.77 -11.77 -10.81
N GLY A 173 -13.19 -11.95 -12.01
CA GLY A 173 -13.67 -11.30 -13.22
C GLY A 173 -13.56 -9.76 -13.18
N GLY A 174 -12.55 -9.22 -12.49
CA GLY A 174 -12.33 -7.79 -12.35
C GLY A 174 -13.34 -7.06 -11.44
N VAL A 175 -14.14 -7.81 -10.66
CA VAL A 175 -15.13 -7.23 -9.76
C VAL A 175 -14.55 -7.14 -8.35
N PRO A 176 -14.49 -5.93 -7.74
CA PRO A 176 -14.04 -5.75 -6.36
C PRO A 176 -14.92 -6.54 -5.38
N ALA A 177 -14.30 -7.11 -4.36
CA ALA A 177 -15.05 -7.69 -3.24
C ALA A 177 -15.76 -6.57 -2.48
N VAL A 178 -17.05 -6.78 -2.18
CA VAL A 178 -17.82 -5.88 -1.33
C VAL A 178 -17.81 -6.44 0.09
N PRO A 179 -17.10 -5.81 1.04
CA PRO A 179 -17.11 -6.26 2.42
C PRO A 179 -18.46 -5.95 3.08
N SER A 180 -18.78 -6.69 4.12
CA SER A 180 -19.88 -6.36 5.03
C SER A 180 -19.32 -5.87 6.36
N ARG A 181 -20.13 -5.10 7.11
CA ARG A 181 -19.76 -4.75 8.47
C ARG A 181 -19.68 -6.00 9.36
N ALA A 182 -18.96 -5.91 10.44
CA ALA A 182 -19.03 -6.92 11.49
C ALA A 182 -20.45 -6.91 12.12
N PRO A 183 -20.98 -8.06 12.55
CA PRO A 183 -22.23 -8.10 13.30
C PRO A 183 -22.05 -7.44 14.67
N GLU A 184 -23.13 -6.88 15.18
CA GLU A 184 -23.22 -6.47 16.58
C GLU A 184 -23.20 -7.69 17.51
N PHE A 185 -23.02 -7.43 18.81
CA PHE A 185 -23.01 -8.51 19.79
C PHE A 185 -24.28 -9.37 19.68
N ASN A 186 -24.11 -10.66 19.45
CA ASN A 186 -25.15 -11.67 19.28
C ASN A 186 -26.21 -11.38 18.19
N GLU A 187 -25.94 -10.53 17.21
CA GLU A 187 -26.87 -10.13 16.14
C GLU A 187 -27.44 -11.34 15.37
N HIS A 188 -26.68 -12.40 15.20
CA HIS A 188 -27.07 -13.59 14.43
C HIS A 188 -27.27 -14.83 15.29
N GLY A 189 -27.22 -14.74 16.63
CA GLY A 189 -27.25 -15.87 17.53
C GLY A 189 -28.48 -16.74 17.34
N ASP A 190 -29.64 -16.13 17.33
CA ASP A 190 -30.93 -16.84 17.18
C ASP A 190 -31.07 -17.52 15.81
N ALA A 191 -30.66 -16.82 14.75
CA ALA A 191 -30.67 -17.37 13.40
C ALA A 191 -29.74 -18.59 13.28
N ILE A 192 -28.51 -18.50 13.82
CA ILE A 192 -27.56 -19.62 13.82
C ILE A 192 -28.11 -20.82 14.58
N LEU A 193 -28.69 -20.60 15.75
CA LEU A 193 -29.28 -21.70 16.55
C LEU A 193 -30.47 -22.35 15.83
N SER A 194 -31.30 -21.55 15.19
CA SER A 194 -32.43 -22.06 14.38
C SER A 194 -31.94 -22.85 13.17
N ASP A 195 -30.90 -22.39 12.46
CA ASP A 195 -30.28 -23.08 11.32
C ASP A 195 -29.64 -24.43 11.74
N LEU A 196 -29.22 -24.54 12.99
CA LEU A 196 -28.73 -25.78 13.60
C LEU A 196 -29.88 -26.73 13.99
N GLY A 197 -31.15 -26.34 13.80
CA GLY A 197 -32.33 -27.15 14.03
C GLY A 197 -32.91 -27.06 15.44
N LEU A 198 -32.46 -26.06 16.26
CA LEU A 198 -33.11 -25.83 17.56
C LEU A 198 -34.44 -25.10 17.33
N ASP A 199 -35.47 -25.55 18.02
CA ASP A 199 -36.74 -24.84 18.05
C ASP A 199 -36.68 -23.59 18.95
N TRP A 200 -37.65 -22.70 18.76
CA TRP A 200 -37.68 -21.43 19.49
C TRP A 200 -37.77 -21.61 21.02
N ASP A 201 -38.51 -22.58 21.50
CA ASP A 201 -38.68 -22.84 22.95
C ASP A 201 -37.33 -23.26 23.56
N THR A 202 -36.58 -24.09 22.86
CA THR A 202 -35.23 -24.49 23.27
C THR A 202 -34.26 -23.30 23.27
N ILE A 203 -34.31 -22.42 22.25
CA ILE A 203 -33.46 -21.22 22.21
C ILE A 203 -33.76 -20.30 23.39
N VAL A 204 -35.06 -20.07 23.69
CA VAL A 204 -35.49 -19.27 24.84
C VAL A 204 -35.04 -19.88 26.17
N ASP A 205 -35.16 -21.21 26.37
CA ASP A 205 -34.64 -21.87 27.58
C ASP A 205 -33.15 -21.69 27.75
N LEU A 206 -32.36 -21.82 26.67
CA LEU A 206 -30.90 -21.60 26.71
C LEU A 206 -30.53 -20.16 27.09
N LYS A 207 -31.29 -19.16 26.62
CA LYS A 207 -31.13 -17.76 27.00
C LYS A 207 -31.49 -17.52 28.47
N VAL A 208 -32.63 -18.03 28.93
CA VAL A 208 -33.05 -17.91 30.34
C VAL A 208 -32.01 -18.49 31.29
N ARG A 209 -31.37 -19.59 30.90
CA ARG A 209 -30.31 -20.26 31.67
C ARG A 209 -28.96 -19.59 31.55
N GLY A 210 -28.82 -18.57 30.70
CA GLY A 210 -27.53 -17.87 30.45
C GLY A 210 -26.50 -18.74 29.73
N VAL A 211 -26.92 -19.77 28.99
CA VAL A 211 -26.02 -20.62 28.18
C VAL A 211 -25.66 -19.92 26.88
N VAL A 212 -26.56 -19.14 26.33
CA VAL A 212 -26.40 -18.26 25.16
C VAL A 212 -26.92 -16.87 25.49
N ALA A 213 -26.39 -15.85 24.77
CA ALA A 213 -26.80 -14.46 24.95
C ALA A 213 -28.06 -14.14 24.16
#